data_4aaa5c0412b6f1774628c95b509178b7
#
_entry.id   4aaa5c0412b6f1774628c95b509178b7
#
_cell.length_a   1.000
_cell.length_b   1.000
_cell.length_c   1.000
_cell.angle_alpha   90.00
_cell.angle_beta   90.00
_cell.angle_gamma   90.00
#
_symmetry.space_group_name_H-M   'P 1'
#
loop_
_entity.id
_entity.type
_entity.pdbx_description
1 polymer ?
#
loop_
_entity_poly.entity_id
_entity_poly.type
_entity_poly.pdbx_seq_one_letter_code
_entity_poly.pdbx_strand_id
1 'polypeptide(L)'
;MAEHDDVLWLHEHREISIVELAECGGFSEAEVRELVEYGALSPSSMAAAELRFRADCLARLRAAARLRADLELEMPALALAISLLERIDALEAEVRNLAAQLQSPRR
;
A
#
# COMPACT_ATOMS: atom_id res chain seq x y z
N MET A 1 15.54 -0.92 -21.07
CA MET A 1 15.98 -2.18 -20.52
C MET A 1 14.81 -2.98 -20.00
N ALA A 2 14.45 -3.99 -20.75
CA ALA A 2 13.29 -4.79 -20.38
C ALA A 2 13.50 -5.54 -19.06
N GLU A 3 14.71 -6.01 -18.83
CA GLU A 3 15.00 -6.75 -17.61
C GLU A 3 14.79 -5.88 -16.37
N HIS A 4 15.23 -4.64 -16.44
CA HIS A 4 15.09 -3.74 -15.31
C HIS A 4 13.61 -3.46 -15.04
N ASP A 5 12.84 -3.23 -16.09
CA ASP A 5 11.42 -2.97 -15.93
C ASP A 5 10.69 -4.19 -15.39
N ASP A 6 11.07 -5.40 -15.85
CA ASP A 6 10.45 -6.61 -15.37
C ASP A 6 10.73 -6.83 -13.88
N VAL A 7 11.95 -6.53 -13.44
CA VAL A 7 12.30 -6.68 -12.04
C VAL A 7 11.49 -5.74 -11.18
N LEU A 8 11.35 -4.49 -11.59
CA LEU A 8 10.55 -3.53 -10.85
C LEU A 8 9.09 -3.94 -10.78
N TRP A 9 8.55 -4.42 -11.92
CA TRP A 9 7.17 -4.86 -11.94
C TRP A 9 6.95 -6.03 -10.99
N LEU A 10 7.82 -7.01 -11.02
CA LEU A 10 7.71 -8.17 -10.14
C LEU A 10 7.81 -7.78 -8.68
N HIS A 11 8.71 -6.85 -8.36
CA HIS A 11 8.86 -6.40 -6.99
C HIS A 11 7.59 -5.74 -6.48
N GLU A 12 6.99 -4.88 -7.29
CA GLU A 12 5.80 -4.14 -6.88
C GLU A 12 4.57 -5.01 -6.79
N HIS A 13 4.50 -6.05 -7.64
CA HIS A 13 3.29 -6.88 -7.71
C HIS A 13 3.45 -8.23 -7.02
N ARG A 14 4.59 -8.45 -6.39
CA ARG A 14 4.79 -9.67 -5.64
C ARG A 14 3.85 -9.70 -4.46
N GLU A 15 3.32 -10.88 -4.17
CA GLU A 15 2.47 -11.05 -3.00
C GLU A 15 3.29 -11.52 -1.82
N ILE A 16 2.94 -11.04 -0.65
CA ILE A 16 3.59 -11.44 0.59
C ILE A 16 2.52 -11.84 1.59
N SER A 17 2.91 -12.65 2.55
CA SER A 17 2.00 -13.12 3.58
C SER A 17 1.74 -12.03 4.60
N ILE A 18 0.65 -12.21 5.36
CA ILE A 18 0.35 -11.26 6.42
C ILE A 18 1.45 -11.23 7.48
N VAL A 19 2.09 -12.37 7.73
CA VAL A 19 3.19 -12.43 8.70
C VAL A 19 4.36 -11.58 8.21
N GLU A 20 4.72 -11.74 6.96
CA GLU A 20 5.82 -10.97 6.39
C GLU A 20 5.50 -9.49 6.35
N LEU A 21 4.27 -9.15 5.96
CA LEU A 21 3.84 -7.76 5.91
C LEU A 21 3.91 -7.12 7.29
N ALA A 22 3.43 -7.81 8.31
CA ALA A 22 3.43 -7.29 9.66
C ALA A 22 4.86 -7.06 10.17
N GLU A 23 5.71 -8.06 9.99
CA GLU A 23 7.07 -7.96 10.48
C GLU A 23 7.81 -6.81 9.82
N CYS A 24 7.71 -6.73 8.50
CA CYS A 24 8.46 -5.69 7.77
C CYS A 24 7.83 -4.32 7.93
N GLY A 25 6.55 -4.26 8.23
CA GLY A 25 5.84 -2.99 8.34
C GLY A 25 5.85 -2.39 9.72
N GLY A 26 6.26 -3.16 10.74
CA GLY A 26 6.28 -2.63 12.09
C GLY A 26 4.97 -2.75 12.83
N PHE A 27 4.14 -3.72 12.47
CA PHE A 27 2.85 -3.97 13.11
C PHE A 27 2.77 -5.42 13.55
N SER A 28 1.85 -5.70 14.45
CA SER A 28 1.54 -7.09 14.75
C SER A 28 0.57 -7.62 13.69
N GLU A 29 0.48 -8.94 13.62
CA GLU A 29 -0.45 -9.55 12.69
C GLU A 29 -1.88 -9.16 13.02
N ALA A 30 -2.21 -9.10 14.30
CA ALA A 30 -3.55 -8.69 14.72
C ALA A 30 -3.87 -7.27 14.30
N GLU A 31 -2.88 -6.39 14.37
CA GLU A 31 -3.07 -5.01 13.94
C GLU A 31 -3.30 -4.93 12.43
N VAL A 32 -2.57 -5.73 11.66
CA VAL A 32 -2.79 -5.75 10.22
C VAL A 32 -4.20 -6.24 9.91
N ARG A 33 -4.67 -7.27 10.61
CA ARG A 33 -6.03 -7.76 10.41
C ARG A 33 -7.05 -6.70 10.76
N GLU A 34 -6.79 -5.94 11.79
CA GLU A 34 -7.68 -4.87 12.19
C GLU A 34 -7.77 -3.80 11.11
N LEU A 35 -6.63 -3.47 10.50
CA LEU A 35 -6.62 -2.49 9.41
C LEU A 35 -7.40 -3.01 8.19
N VAL A 36 -7.35 -4.32 7.95
CA VAL A 36 -8.16 -4.91 6.89
C VAL A 36 -9.65 -4.75 7.21
N GLU A 37 -10.02 -4.97 8.46
CA GLU A 37 -11.41 -4.84 8.86
C GLU A 37 -11.92 -3.41 8.71
N TYR A 38 -11.06 -2.44 8.97
CA TYR A 38 -11.43 -1.04 8.77
C TYR A 38 -11.48 -0.64 7.29
N GLY A 39 -11.01 -1.52 6.40
CA GLY A 39 -10.97 -1.21 4.99
C GLY A 39 -9.77 -0.41 4.56
N ALA A 40 -8.78 -0.25 5.45
CA ALA A 40 -7.58 0.52 5.12
C ALA A 40 -6.60 -0.29 4.27
N LEU A 41 -6.62 -1.61 4.42
CA LEU A 41 -5.79 -2.49 3.62
C LEU A 41 -6.67 -3.51 2.93
N SER A 42 -6.37 -3.81 1.68
CA SER A 42 -7.13 -4.79 0.92
C SER A 42 -6.21 -5.93 0.53
N PRO A 43 -6.48 -7.15 1.01
CA PRO A 43 -5.67 -8.29 0.60
C PRO A 43 -5.82 -8.54 -0.90
N SER A 44 -4.76 -9.00 -1.53
CA SER A 44 -4.81 -9.38 -2.93
C SER A 44 -5.46 -10.75 -3.09
N SER A 45 -5.43 -11.56 -2.05
CA SER A 45 -6.03 -12.88 -2.08
C SER A 45 -6.49 -13.23 -0.68
N MET A 46 -7.70 -13.75 -0.59
CA MET A 46 -8.26 -14.24 0.67
C MET A 46 -8.49 -15.73 0.62
N ALA A 47 -7.91 -16.39 -0.36
CA ALA A 47 -8.08 -17.82 -0.52
C ALA A 47 -7.35 -18.58 0.59
N ALA A 48 -7.83 -19.78 0.83
CA ALA A 48 -7.23 -20.66 1.83
C ALA A 48 -7.26 -20.01 3.21
N ALA A 49 -6.30 -20.36 4.03
CA ALA A 49 -6.30 -19.93 5.42
C ALA A 49 -5.48 -18.68 5.66
N GLU A 50 -4.88 -18.14 4.62
CA GLU A 50 -3.90 -17.06 4.83
C GLU A 50 -4.18 -15.91 3.90
N LEU A 51 -4.21 -14.70 4.48
CA LEU A 51 -4.32 -13.48 3.69
C LEU A 51 -3.00 -13.18 3.04
N ARG A 52 -3.07 -12.71 1.82
CA ARG A 52 -1.89 -12.29 1.08
C ARG A 52 -2.10 -10.86 0.59
N PHE A 53 -1.01 -10.14 0.51
CA PHE A 53 -1.04 -8.72 0.14
C PHE A 53 -0.02 -8.47 -0.94
N ARG A 54 -0.26 -7.44 -1.74
CA ARG A 54 0.73 -7.00 -2.69
C ARG A 54 1.86 -6.30 -1.93
N ALA A 55 3.08 -6.49 -2.44
CA ALA A 55 4.25 -5.95 -1.76
C ALA A 55 4.22 -4.43 -1.67
N ASP A 56 3.49 -3.75 -2.58
CA ASP A 56 3.42 -2.29 -2.53
C ASP A 56 2.64 -1.79 -1.32
N CYS A 57 1.90 -2.65 -0.63
CA CYS A 57 1.26 -2.28 0.64
C CYS A 57 2.30 -1.98 1.72
N LEU A 58 3.50 -2.52 1.59
CA LEU A 58 4.51 -2.39 2.63
C LEU A 58 4.95 -0.94 2.81
N ALA A 59 5.15 -0.23 1.70
CA ALA A 59 5.56 1.18 1.79
C ALA A 59 4.50 2.01 2.51
N ARG A 60 3.24 1.74 2.19
CA ARG A 60 2.13 2.46 2.83
C ARG A 60 2.05 2.14 4.32
N LEU A 61 2.26 0.87 4.65
CA LEU A 61 2.20 0.46 6.04
C LEU A 61 3.37 1.05 6.84
N ARG A 62 4.54 1.15 6.24
CA ARG A 62 5.69 1.78 6.90
C ARG A 62 5.46 3.26 7.13
N ALA A 63 4.83 3.95 6.17
CA ALA A 63 4.48 5.35 6.36
C ALA A 63 3.51 5.49 7.52
N ALA A 64 2.55 4.59 7.61
CA ALA A 64 1.59 4.60 8.70
C ALA A 64 2.27 4.35 10.05
N ALA A 65 3.27 3.47 10.09
CA ALA A 65 3.99 3.20 11.32
C ALA A 65 4.70 4.46 11.82
N ARG A 66 5.26 5.23 10.91
CA ARG A 66 5.90 6.50 11.28
C ARG A 66 4.89 7.49 11.82
N LEU A 67 3.73 7.58 11.17
CA LEU A 67 2.69 8.48 11.64
C LEU A 67 2.21 8.08 13.04
N ARG A 68 2.06 6.77 13.27
CA ARG A 68 1.63 6.30 14.57
C ARG A 68 2.65 6.69 15.64
N ALA A 69 3.92 6.50 15.33
CA ALA A 69 4.98 6.82 16.28
C ALA A 69 5.04 8.33 16.58
N ASP A 70 4.88 9.14 15.53
CA ASP A 70 5.01 10.59 15.68
C ASP A 70 3.81 11.23 16.35
N LEU A 71 2.61 10.72 16.04
CA LEU A 71 1.36 11.35 16.47
C LEU A 71 0.59 10.53 17.48
N GLU A 72 1.12 9.35 17.85
CA GLU A 72 0.47 8.46 18.81
C GLU A 72 -0.96 8.14 18.40
N LEU A 73 -1.14 7.82 17.14
CA LEU A 73 -2.48 7.52 16.62
C LEU A 73 -2.94 6.15 17.08
N GLU A 74 -4.23 6.06 17.41
CA GLU A 74 -4.86 4.78 17.66
C GLU A 74 -5.32 4.16 16.36
N MET A 75 -5.68 2.89 16.41
CA MET A 75 -5.96 2.13 15.19
C MET A 75 -7.04 2.75 14.30
N PRO A 76 -8.17 3.25 14.83
CA PRO A 76 -9.16 3.86 13.94
C PRO A 76 -8.63 5.08 13.20
N ALA A 77 -7.89 5.95 13.89
CA ALA A 77 -7.31 7.12 13.26
C ALA A 77 -6.23 6.72 12.27
N LEU A 78 -5.47 5.69 12.60
CA LEU A 78 -4.43 5.19 11.72
C LEU A 78 -5.03 4.62 10.43
N ALA A 79 -6.14 3.90 10.57
CA ALA A 79 -6.83 3.37 9.40
C ALA A 79 -7.27 4.49 8.47
N LEU A 80 -7.79 5.57 9.05
CA LEU A 80 -8.17 6.72 8.24
C LEU A 80 -6.96 7.33 7.55
N ALA A 81 -5.84 7.46 8.27
CA ALA A 81 -4.63 8.02 7.68
C ALA A 81 -4.14 7.19 6.50
N ILE A 82 -4.18 5.86 6.64
CA ILE A 82 -3.77 4.97 5.54
C ILE A 82 -4.69 5.18 4.34
N SER A 83 -5.98 5.26 4.57
CA SER A 83 -6.95 5.48 3.48
C SER A 83 -6.70 6.80 2.78
N LEU A 84 -6.37 7.84 3.54
CA LEU A 84 -6.08 9.14 2.94
C LEU A 84 -4.77 9.11 2.16
N LEU A 85 -3.75 8.41 2.65
CA LEU A 85 -2.50 8.26 1.91
C LEU A 85 -2.74 7.55 0.59
N GLU A 86 -3.58 6.53 0.62
CA GLU A 86 -3.91 5.81 -0.60
C GLU A 86 -4.63 6.72 -1.59
N ARG A 87 -5.55 7.54 -1.09
CA ARG A 87 -6.27 8.48 -1.94
C ARG A 87 -5.34 9.53 -2.53
N ILE A 88 -4.40 10.01 -1.73
CA ILE A 88 -3.41 10.97 -2.22
C ILE A 88 -2.58 10.34 -3.34
N ASP A 89 -2.11 9.11 -3.14
CA ASP A 89 -1.32 8.44 -4.17
C ASP A 89 -2.11 8.30 -5.47
N ALA A 90 -3.39 7.95 -5.35
CA ALA A 90 -4.23 7.79 -6.53
C ALA A 90 -4.43 9.11 -7.25
N LEU A 91 -4.67 10.18 -6.50
CA LEU A 91 -4.87 11.50 -7.11
C LEU A 91 -3.59 12.02 -7.74
N GLU A 92 -2.45 11.78 -7.10
CA GLU A 92 -1.17 12.20 -7.68
C GLU A 92 -0.89 11.46 -8.99
N ALA A 93 -1.23 10.17 -9.03
CA ALA A 93 -1.07 9.40 -10.26
C ALA A 93 -1.98 9.95 -11.35
N GLU A 94 -3.21 10.32 -10.98
CA GLU A 94 -4.14 10.89 -11.94
C GLU A 94 -3.63 12.22 -12.50
N VAL A 95 -3.08 13.05 -11.62
CA VAL A 95 -2.51 14.34 -12.04
C VAL A 95 -1.37 14.10 -13.01
N ARG A 96 -0.48 13.15 -12.70
CA ARG A 96 0.64 12.86 -13.60
C ARG A 96 0.15 12.38 -14.96
N ASN A 97 -0.88 11.55 -14.96
CA ASN A 97 -1.43 11.04 -16.22
C ASN A 97 -2.05 12.15 -17.06
N LEU A 98 -2.78 13.04 -16.41
CA LEU A 98 -3.37 14.17 -17.12
C LEU A 98 -2.30 15.11 -17.64
N ALA A 99 -1.26 15.39 -16.87
CA ALA A 99 -0.16 16.23 -17.31
C ALA A 99 0.53 15.60 -18.53
N ALA A 100 0.72 14.29 -18.49
CA ALA A 100 1.34 13.60 -19.63
C ALA A 100 0.49 13.73 -20.89
N GLN A 101 -0.84 13.63 -20.73
CA GLN A 101 -1.73 13.78 -21.88
C GLN A 101 -1.66 15.18 -22.48
N LEU A 102 -1.55 16.19 -21.63
CA LEU A 102 -1.46 17.56 -22.11
C LEU A 102 -0.15 17.84 -22.82
N GLN A 103 0.92 17.17 -22.42
CA GLN A 103 2.23 17.39 -23.02
C GLN A 103 2.44 16.55 -24.27
N SER A 104 1.63 15.54 -24.48
CA SER A 104 1.79 14.66 -25.62
C SER A 104 1.43 15.39 -26.91
N PRO A 105 2.19 15.19 -27.98
CA PRO A 105 1.81 15.79 -29.28
C PRO A 105 0.48 15.22 -29.75
N ARG A 106 -0.28 16.06 -30.39
CA ARG A 106 -1.55 15.65 -30.96
C ARG A 106 -1.40 15.27 -32.42
N ARG A 107 -2.18 14.36 -32.87
CA ARG A 107 -2.16 13.92 -34.26
C ARG A 107 -3.38 14.41 -34.99
#